data_346ce738f4429a3a2b147d981806a3ca
#
_entry.id   346ce738f4429a3a2b147d981806a3ca
#
_cell.length_a   1.000
_cell.length_b   1.000
_cell.length_c   1.000
_cell.angle_alpha   90.00
_cell.angle_beta   90.00
_cell.angle_gamma   90.00
#
_symmetry.space_group_name_H-M   'P 1'
#
loop_
_entity.id
_entity.type
_entity.pdbx_description
1 polymer ?
#
loop_
_entity_poly.entity_id
_entity_poly.type
_entity_poly.pdbx_seq_one_letter_code
_entity_poly.pdbx_strand_id
1 'polypeptide(L)'
;MVPSEGIRWFVARTRNGQWKRISHRLGELGVEHYIPNTYNTLLFLHTGKKTALSLVNSGEINARFLIDHNTRTLLEVPRKQMEDFIRILDLSPDAQCLTDVPLTKGDRVTVVKGPFRGVEGEIIETDGTLYLFVRVLSLLCARIRIPRSYIIPASTASYSEKFVHIKNI
;
A
#
# COMPACT_ATOMS: atom_id res chain seq x y z
N MET A 1 31.41 -2.37 8.20
CA MET A 1 30.12 -3.01 7.82
C MET A 1 29.16 -1.90 7.39
N VAL A 2 28.84 -1.87 6.11
CA VAL A 2 27.86 -0.91 5.61
C VAL A 2 26.49 -1.38 6.13
N PRO A 3 25.72 -0.53 6.83
CA PRO A 3 24.36 -0.91 7.23
C PRO A 3 23.59 -1.29 5.98
N SER A 4 23.00 -2.47 5.98
CA SER A 4 22.10 -2.84 4.88
C SER A 4 21.01 -1.79 4.83
N GLU A 5 20.90 -1.08 3.72
CA GLU A 5 19.77 -0.19 3.53
C GLU A 5 18.49 -1.00 3.67
N GLY A 6 17.60 -0.55 4.53
CA GLY A 6 16.31 -1.20 4.69
C GLY A 6 15.54 -1.22 3.38
N ILE A 7 14.95 -2.36 3.08
CA ILE A 7 14.06 -2.49 1.92
C ILE A 7 12.75 -1.80 2.26
N ARG A 8 12.30 -0.90 1.37
CA ARG A 8 11.10 -0.08 1.58
C ARG A 8 10.28 -0.01 0.31
N TRP A 9 9.03 0.38 0.45
CA TRP A 9 8.15 0.63 -0.68
C TRP A 9 8.22 2.10 -1.08
N PHE A 10 8.81 2.36 -2.24
CA PHE A 10 8.86 3.70 -2.83
C PHE A 10 7.82 3.82 -3.92
N VAL A 11 7.38 5.04 -4.20
CA VAL A 11 6.35 5.31 -5.19
C VAL A 11 6.91 6.19 -6.30
N ALA A 12 6.66 5.79 -7.53
CA ALA A 12 7.06 6.57 -8.70
C ALA A 12 5.90 6.69 -9.69
N ARG A 13 5.92 7.74 -10.49
CA ARG A 13 5.00 7.92 -11.61
C ARG A 13 5.70 7.61 -12.91
N THR A 14 4.97 6.94 -13.80
CA THR A 14 5.42 6.64 -15.15
C THR A 14 4.46 7.26 -16.15
N ARG A 15 4.84 7.29 -17.41
CA ARG A 15 3.97 7.72 -18.51
C ARG A 15 3.03 6.59 -18.93
N ASN A 16 1.93 6.96 -19.53
CA ASN A 16 0.98 6.00 -20.08
C ASN A 16 1.69 5.05 -21.04
N GLY A 17 1.35 3.77 -20.94
CA GLY A 17 1.86 2.73 -21.83
C GLY A 17 3.26 2.22 -21.50
N GLN A 18 3.95 2.78 -20.51
CA GLN A 18 5.31 2.36 -20.16
C GLN A 18 5.35 1.19 -19.18
N TRP A 19 4.24 0.88 -18.54
CA TRP A 19 4.20 -0.06 -17.41
C TRP A 19 4.69 -1.47 -17.78
N LYS A 20 4.37 -1.95 -18.97
CA LYS A 20 4.79 -3.30 -19.41
C LYS A 20 6.30 -3.40 -19.53
N ARG A 21 6.91 -2.41 -20.18
CA ARG A 21 8.36 -2.34 -20.36
C ARG A 21 9.07 -2.24 -19.01
N ILE A 22 8.56 -1.38 -18.15
CA ILE A 22 9.11 -1.18 -16.79
C ILE A 22 9.01 -2.45 -15.98
N SER A 23 7.84 -3.10 -15.97
CA SER A 23 7.62 -4.34 -15.23
C SER A 23 8.54 -5.46 -15.73
N HIS A 24 8.68 -5.58 -17.05
CA HIS A 24 9.57 -6.57 -17.62
C HIS A 24 11.03 -6.33 -17.22
N ARG A 25 11.47 -5.08 -17.29
CA ARG A 25 12.85 -4.73 -16.92
C ARG A 25 13.13 -4.96 -15.44
N LEU A 26 12.20 -4.59 -14.58
CA LEU A 26 12.34 -4.83 -13.14
C LEU A 26 12.35 -6.31 -12.80
N GLY A 27 11.56 -7.11 -13.54
CA GLY A 27 11.60 -8.57 -13.43
C GLY A 27 12.97 -9.15 -13.80
N GLU A 28 13.57 -8.68 -14.90
CA GLU A 28 14.93 -9.09 -15.31
C GLU A 28 15.97 -8.75 -14.24
N LEU A 29 15.82 -7.61 -13.59
CA LEU A 29 16.74 -7.14 -12.55
C LEU A 29 16.48 -7.75 -11.18
N GLY A 30 15.40 -8.54 -11.04
CA GLY A 30 15.04 -9.14 -9.78
C GLY A 30 14.53 -8.16 -8.73
N VAL A 31 13.98 -7.02 -9.16
CA VAL A 31 13.46 -5.99 -8.26
C VAL A 31 11.97 -6.20 -8.05
N GLU A 32 11.58 -6.42 -6.80
CA GLU A 32 10.18 -6.54 -6.43
C GLU A 32 9.44 -5.22 -6.66
N HIS A 33 8.27 -5.31 -7.29
CA HIS A 33 7.48 -4.13 -7.63
C HIS A 33 6.01 -4.49 -7.75
N TYR A 34 5.17 -3.48 -7.73
CA TYR A 34 3.74 -3.61 -7.93
C TYR A 34 3.21 -2.45 -8.78
N ILE A 35 2.44 -2.77 -9.81
CA ILE A 35 1.78 -1.80 -10.67
C ILE A 35 0.29 -2.15 -10.72
N PRO A 36 -0.60 -1.30 -10.16
CA PRO A 36 -2.03 -1.57 -10.20
C PRO A 36 -2.56 -1.64 -11.64
N ASN A 37 -3.33 -2.67 -11.95
CA ASN A 37 -3.87 -2.85 -13.31
C ASN A 37 -4.73 -1.68 -13.77
N THR A 38 -5.54 -1.13 -12.87
CA THR A 38 -6.46 -0.04 -13.17
C THR A 38 -5.80 1.34 -13.09
N TYR A 39 -4.58 1.41 -12.56
CA TYR A 39 -3.85 2.66 -12.41
C TYR A 39 -2.36 2.46 -12.67
N ASN A 40 -2.06 2.09 -13.91
CA ASN A 40 -0.74 1.60 -14.31
C ASN A 40 0.30 2.70 -14.55
N THR A 41 -0.01 3.94 -14.20
CA THR A 41 0.96 5.04 -14.17
C THR A 41 1.62 5.20 -12.80
N LEU A 42 1.17 4.44 -11.79
CA LEU A 42 1.83 4.35 -10.50
C LEU A 42 2.65 3.08 -10.41
N LEU A 43 3.88 3.24 -9.96
CA LEU A 43 4.83 2.16 -9.77
C LEU A 43 5.26 2.14 -8.31
N PHE A 44 5.09 0.99 -7.68
CA PHE A 44 5.57 0.77 -6.31
C PHE A 44 6.80 -0.14 -6.37
N LEU A 45 7.93 0.36 -5.87
CA LEU A 45 9.21 -0.36 -5.85
C LEU A 45 9.54 -0.80 -4.44
N HIS A 46 9.82 -2.09 -4.27
CA HIS A 46 10.20 -2.66 -3.00
C HIS A 46 11.68 -3.03 -3.02
N THR A 47 12.51 -2.09 -2.61
CA THR A 47 13.97 -2.22 -2.69
C THR A 47 14.66 -1.22 -1.77
N GLY A 48 15.98 -1.27 -1.70
CA GLY A 48 16.74 -0.25 -1.00
C GLY A 48 16.75 1.08 -1.74
N LYS A 49 16.95 2.16 -1.01
CA LYS A 49 16.92 3.53 -1.55
C LYS A 49 17.96 3.73 -2.65
N LYS A 50 19.19 3.23 -2.46
CA LYS A 50 20.25 3.38 -3.46
C LYS A 50 19.88 2.70 -4.77
N THR A 51 19.36 1.48 -4.71
CA THR A 51 18.90 0.76 -5.89
C THR A 51 17.77 1.49 -6.58
N ALA A 52 16.79 1.98 -5.83
CA ALA A 52 15.67 2.76 -6.37
C ALA A 52 16.16 4.00 -7.12
N LEU A 53 17.02 4.79 -6.50
CA LEU A 53 17.59 5.98 -7.13
C LEU A 53 18.42 5.64 -8.37
N SER A 54 19.22 4.59 -8.30
CA SER A 54 20.04 4.15 -9.42
C SER A 54 19.22 3.76 -10.64
N LEU A 55 18.10 3.05 -10.43
CA LEU A 55 17.20 2.62 -11.51
C LEU A 55 16.66 3.80 -12.32
N VAL A 56 16.30 4.87 -11.64
CA VAL A 56 15.75 6.07 -12.27
C VAL A 56 16.87 6.94 -12.84
N ASN A 57 17.93 7.17 -12.08
CA ASN A 57 19.02 8.07 -12.49
C ASN A 57 19.85 7.51 -13.65
N SER A 58 19.98 6.19 -13.72
CA SER A 58 20.71 5.55 -14.84
C SER A 58 19.87 5.40 -16.10
N GLY A 59 18.57 5.68 -16.04
CA GLY A 59 17.67 5.52 -17.17
C GLY A 59 17.19 4.09 -17.39
N GLU A 60 17.44 3.16 -16.48
CA GLU A 60 16.93 1.78 -16.58
C GLU A 60 15.41 1.75 -16.62
N ILE A 61 14.77 2.59 -15.85
CA ILE A 61 13.33 2.80 -15.92
C ILE A 61 13.02 4.28 -16.08
N ASN A 62 12.01 4.58 -16.89
CA ASN A 62 11.55 5.95 -17.10
C ASN A 62 10.42 6.27 -16.13
N ALA A 63 10.80 6.72 -14.95
CA ALA A 63 9.87 7.04 -13.88
C ALA A 63 10.38 8.21 -13.07
N ARG A 64 9.47 8.85 -12.34
CA ARG A 64 9.79 9.97 -11.43
C ARG A 64 9.24 9.63 -10.06
N PHE A 65 10.10 9.65 -9.04
CA PHE A 65 9.67 9.38 -7.67
C PHE A 65 8.77 10.48 -7.14
N LEU A 66 7.77 10.07 -6.37
CA LEU A 66 6.99 10.97 -5.55
C LEU A 66 7.81 11.32 -4.30
N ILE A 67 7.70 12.57 -3.88
CA ILE A 67 8.45 13.11 -2.75
C ILE A 67 7.50 13.41 -1.61
N ASP A 68 7.92 13.05 -0.40
CA ASP A 68 7.23 13.48 0.81
C ASP A 68 7.60 14.94 1.07
N HIS A 69 6.61 15.81 0.99
CA HIS A 69 6.83 17.25 1.14
C HIS A 69 7.22 17.66 2.56
N ASN A 70 6.88 16.86 3.56
CA ASN A 70 7.23 17.15 4.94
C ASN A 70 8.69 16.83 5.25
N THR A 71 9.16 15.68 4.78
CA THR A 71 10.54 15.23 5.02
C THR A 71 11.50 15.58 3.89
N ARG A 72 10.98 15.95 2.71
CA ARG A 72 11.72 16.20 1.47
C ARG A 72 12.53 14.98 1.01
N THR A 73 12.08 13.80 1.38
CA THR A 73 12.67 12.54 0.98
C THR A 73 11.71 11.78 0.07
N LEU A 74 12.16 10.67 -0.50
CA LEU A 74 11.29 9.81 -1.31
C LEU A 74 10.09 9.36 -0.48
N LEU A 75 8.91 9.44 -1.10
CA LEU A 75 7.67 8.99 -0.45
C LEU A 75 7.73 7.48 -0.23
N GLU A 76 7.49 7.06 1.00
CA GLU A 76 7.49 5.66 1.39
C GLU A 76 6.08 5.23 1.81
N VAL A 77 5.68 4.02 1.42
CA VAL A 77 4.44 3.43 1.88
C VAL A 77 4.75 2.49 3.04
N PRO A 78 4.04 2.60 4.16
CA PRO A 78 4.21 1.65 5.25
C PRO A 78 4.01 0.22 4.76
N ARG A 79 4.88 -0.68 5.17
CA ARG A 79 4.90 -2.07 4.70
C ARG A 79 3.55 -2.75 4.84
N LYS A 80 2.92 -2.61 6.00
CA LYS A 80 1.63 -3.24 6.29
C LYS A 80 0.53 -2.75 5.34
N GLN A 81 0.49 -1.45 5.05
CA GLN A 81 -0.47 -0.90 4.11
C GLN A 81 -0.31 -1.53 2.73
N MET A 82 0.93 -1.62 2.26
CA MET A 82 1.20 -2.16 0.93
C MET A 82 0.89 -3.65 0.84
N GLU A 83 1.29 -4.42 1.83
CA GLU A 83 1.00 -5.84 1.89
C GLU A 83 -0.51 -6.12 1.88
N ASP A 84 -1.27 -5.39 2.69
CA ASP A 84 -2.71 -5.57 2.78
C ASP A 84 -3.42 -5.14 1.49
N PHE A 85 -2.99 -4.04 0.90
CA PHE A 85 -3.51 -3.54 -0.37
C PHE A 85 -3.32 -4.57 -1.50
N ILE A 86 -2.10 -5.07 -1.66
CA ILE A 86 -1.77 -6.06 -2.69
C ILE A 86 -2.58 -7.34 -2.45
N ARG A 87 -2.67 -7.78 -1.21
CA ARG A 87 -3.37 -9.02 -0.86
C ARG A 87 -4.83 -8.97 -1.26
N ILE A 88 -5.52 -7.85 -1.00
CA ILE A 88 -6.92 -7.70 -1.38
C ILE A 88 -7.07 -7.74 -2.91
N LEU A 89 -6.26 -6.99 -3.63
CA LEU A 89 -6.35 -6.91 -5.08
C LEU A 89 -5.99 -8.24 -5.77
N ASP A 90 -5.01 -8.95 -5.24
CA ASP A 90 -4.57 -10.22 -5.83
C ASP A 90 -5.54 -11.37 -5.54
N LEU A 91 -6.15 -11.42 -4.36
CA LEU A 91 -6.97 -12.54 -3.94
C LEU A 91 -8.45 -12.38 -4.24
N SER A 92 -8.92 -11.17 -4.49
CA SER A 92 -10.33 -10.93 -4.75
C SER A 92 -10.58 -10.34 -6.13
N PRO A 93 -11.27 -11.05 -7.02
CA PRO A 93 -11.66 -10.50 -8.32
C PRO A 93 -12.71 -9.38 -8.19
N ASP A 94 -13.42 -9.32 -7.06
CA ASP A 94 -14.43 -8.29 -6.80
C ASP A 94 -13.85 -7.03 -6.18
N ALA A 95 -12.59 -7.04 -5.80
CA ALA A 95 -11.94 -5.88 -5.22
C ALA A 95 -11.76 -4.79 -6.27
N GLN A 96 -11.98 -3.56 -5.84
CA GLN A 96 -11.82 -2.38 -6.69
C GLN A 96 -10.62 -1.56 -6.21
N CYS A 97 -9.81 -1.11 -7.16
CA CYS A 97 -8.74 -0.16 -6.89
C CYS A 97 -9.25 1.24 -7.24
N LEU A 98 -9.35 2.10 -6.24
CA LEU A 98 -9.91 3.44 -6.36
C LEU A 98 -8.81 4.49 -6.24
N THR A 99 -8.87 5.48 -7.12
CA THR A 99 -8.01 6.66 -7.08
C THR A 99 -8.65 7.79 -6.32
N ASP A 100 -9.98 7.77 -6.24
CA ASP A 100 -10.76 8.73 -5.46
C ASP A 100 -10.87 8.20 -4.02
N VAL A 101 -9.83 8.48 -3.23
CA VAL A 101 -9.75 8.01 -1.86
C VAL A 101 -10.70 8.84 -0.99
N PRO A 102 -11.63 8.20 -0.25
CA PRO A 102 -12.54 8.95 0.60
C PRO A 102 -11.81 9.83 1.60
N LEU A 103 -12.22 11.09 1.69
CA LEU A 103 -11.65 12.04 2.65
C LEU A 103 -12.06 11.71 4.08
N THR A 104 -13.28 11.23 4.25
CA THR A 104 -13.79 10.81 5.55
C THR A 104 -13.20 9.45 5.91
N LYS A 105 -12.57 9.38 7.07
CA LYS A 105 -12.05 8.11 7.58
C LYS A 105 -13.18 7.34 8.25
N GLY A 106 -13.28 6.06 7.93
CA GLY A 106 -14.16 5.13 8.62
C GLY A 106 -13.51 4.57 9.89
N ASP A 107 -14.27 3.74 10.60
CA ASP A 107 -13.75 3.06 11.78
C ASP A 107 -12.68 2.04 11.38
N ARG A 108 -11.58 2.04 12.10
CA ARG A 108 -10.51 1.09 11.85
C ARG A 108 -10.86 -0.30 12.38
N VAL A 109 -10.61 -1.30 11.54
CA VAL A 109 -10.92 -2.68 11.84
C VAL A 109 -9.80 -3.61 11.44
N THR A 110 -9.82 -4.81 12.02
CA THR A 110 -8.97 -5.93 11.60
C THR A 110 -9.85 -7.07 11.15
N VAL A 111 -9.50 -7.68 10.03
CA VAL A 111 -10.20 -8.86 9.52
C VAL A 111 -9.73 -10.08 10.30
N VAL A 112 -10.68 -10.85 10.83
CA VAL A 112 -10.39 -12.02 11.67
C VAL A 112 -10.84 -13.34 11.06
N LYS A 113 -11.54 -13.32 9.93
CA LYS A 113 -12.03 -14.51 9.25
C LYS A 113 -11.83 -14.41 7.74
N GLY A 114 -11.72 -15.56 7.09
CA GLY A 114 -11.63 -15.65 5.64
C GLY A 114 -10.23 -15.41 5.09
N PRO A 115 -10.12 -15.26 3.75
CA PRO A 115 -8.82 -15.18 3.08
C PRO A 115 -8.05 -13.89 3.38
N PHE A 116 -8.72 -12.87 3.90
CA PHE A 116 -8.09 -11.59 4.26
C PHE A 116 -7.79 -11.45 5.74
N ARG A 117 -7.79 -12.56 6.47
CA ARG A 117 -7.48 -12.55 7.90
C ARG A 117 -6.15 -11.84 8.16
N GLY A 118 -6.17 -10.90 9.09
CA GLY A 118 -5.01 -10.08 9.44
C GLY A 118 -4.92 -8.75 8.70
N VAL A 119 -5.71 -8.55 7.65
CA VAL A 119 -5.77 -7.27 6.94
C VAL A 119 -6.37 -6.21 7.87
N GLU A 120 -5.77 -5.04 7.86
CA GLU A 120 -6.27 -3.87 8.60
C GLU A 120 -6.74 -2.81 7.63
N GLY A 121 -7.85 -2.20 7.95
CA GLY A 121 -8.41 -1.15 7.12
C GLY A 121 -9.48 -0.37 7.83
N GLU A 122 -10.30 0.32 7.05
CA GLU A 122 -11.42 1.11 7.54
C GLU A 122 -12.70 0.58 6.96
N ILE A 123 -13.78 0.61 7.73
CA ILE A 123 -15.10 0.24 7.22
C ILE A 123 -15.94 1.48 6.96
N ILE A 124 -16.61 1.48 5.82
CA ILE A 124 -17.57 2.52 5.45
C ILE A 124 -18.81 1.80 4.93
N GLU A 125 -19.97 2.17 5.46
CA GLU A 125 -21.24 1.65 5.01
C GLU A 125 -21.85 2.61 3.97
N THR A 126 -22.20 2.07 2.81
CA THR A 126 -22.80 2.84 1.74
C THR A 126 -24.02 2.08 1.22
N ASP A 127 -25.19 2.70 1.27
CA ASP A 127 -26.45 2.11 0.79
C ASP A 127 -26.71 0.70 1.37
N GLY A 128 -26.47 0.54 2.67
CA GLY A 128 -26.67 -0.72 3.37
C GLY A 128 -25.59 -1.76 3.16
N THR A 129 -24.57 -1.47 2.39
CA THR A 129 -23.46 -2.40 2.13
C THR A 129 -22.21 -1.96 2.89
N LEU A 130 -21.61 -2.92 3.59
CA LEU A 130 -20.39 -2.68 4.33
C LEU A 130 -19.17 -2.94 3.46
N TYR A 131 -18.30 -1.95 3.32
CA TYR A 131 -17.07 -2.03 2.57
C TYR A 131 -15.87 -1.89 3.47
N LEU A 132 -14.85 -2.70 3.19
CA LEU A 132 -13.51 -2.53 3.76
C LEU A 132 -12.67 -1.73 2.78
N PHE A 133 -12.01 -0.69 3.28
CA PHE A 133 -11.07 0.14 2.53
C PHE A 133 -9.68 -0.04 3.09
N VAL A 134 -8.75 -0.37 2.22
CA VAL A 134 -7.32 -0.42 2.58
C VAL A 134 -6.61 0.66 1.79
N ARG A 135 -6.14 1.69 2.50
CA ARG A 135 -5.49 2.85 1.88
C ARG A 135 -4.01 2.61 1.66
N VAL A 136 -3.52 3.11 0.54
CA VAL A 136 -2.09 3.28 0.31
C VAL A 136 -1.84 4.79 0.37
N LEU A 137 -1.51 5.28 1.55
CA LEU A 137 -1.43 6.71 1.85
C LEU A 137 -2.73 7.42 1.42
N SER A 138 -2.61 8.56 0.73
CA SER A 138 -3.75 9.24 0.13
C SER A 138 -3.82 9.04 -1.39
N LEU A 139 -3.04 8.09 -1.93
CA LEU A 139 -2.90 7.88 -3.38
C LEU A 139 -3.96 6.95 -3.96
N LEU A 140 -4.15 5.82 -3.31
CA LEU A 140 -5.05 4.75 -3.77
C LEU A 140 -5.71 4.09 -2.58
N CYS A 141 -6.81 3.40 -2.84
CA CYS A 141 -7.35 2.45 -1.89
C CYS A 141 -7.92 1.23 -2.59
N ALA A 142 -7.84 0.09 -1.93
CA ALA A 142 -8.57 -1.11 -2.32
C ALA A 142 -9.88 -1.14 -1.57
N ARG A 143 -10.97 -1.49 -2.24
CA ARG A 143 -12.30 -1.61 -1.65
C ARG A 143 -12.87 -2.97 -1.92
N ILE A 144 -13.43 -3.58 -0.89
CA ILE A 144 -14.07 -4.88 -1.00
C ILE A 144 -15.26 -4.95 -0.04
N ARG A 145 -16.31 -5.65 -0.45
CA ARG A 145 -17.43 -5.96 0.46
C ARG A 145 -16.95 -6.95 1.51
N ILE A 146 -17.36 -6.74 2.75
CA ILE A 146 -16.97 -7.62 3.84
C ILE A 146 -18.15 -7.84 4.78
N PRO A 147 -18.39 -9.12 5.21
CA PRO A 147 -19.39 -9.39 6.23
C PRO A 147 -18.96 -8.77 7.57
N ARG A 148 -19.92 -8.20 8.29
CA ARG A 148 -19.65 -7.61 9.61
C ARG A 148 -19.06 -8.62 10.59
N SER A 149 -19.44 -9.89 10.46
CA SER A 149 -18.93 -10.95 11.33
C SER A 149 -17.45 -11.29 11.12
N TYR A 150 -16.83 -10.75 10.05
CA TYR A 150 -15.43 -11.00 9.71
C TYR A 150 -14.48 -10.00 10.32
N ILE A 151 -14.99 -8.93 10.95
CA ILE A 151 -14.17 -7.82 11.41
C ILE A 151 -14.36 -7.57 12.91
N ILE A 152 -13.28 -7.07 13.53
CA ILE A 152 -13.30 -6.54 14.89
C ILE A 152 -12.67 -5.15 14.88
N PRO A 153 -13.01 -4.28 15.85
CA PRO A 153 -12.35 -2.97 15.94
C PRO A 153 -10.84 -3.12 16.12
N ALA A 154 -10.07 -2.49 15.25
CA ALA A 154 -8.61 -2.49 15.36
C ALA A 154 -8.13 -1.74 16.60
N SER A 155 -8.94 -0.81 17.09
CA SER A 155 -8.68 -0.07 18.32
C SER A 155 -8.43 -0.96 19.54
N THR A 156 -8.98 -2.19 19.54
CA THR A 156 -8.79 -3.13 20.66
C THR A 156 -7.33 -3.61 20.72
N ALA A 157 -6.72 -3.92 19.59
CA ALA A 157 -5.32 -4.33 19.53
C ALA A 157 -4.36 -3.14 19.67
N SER A 158 -4.62 -2.04 18.96
CA SER A 158 -3.81 -0.83 19.06
C SER A 158 -3.97 -0.13 20.40
N TYR A 159 -5.11 -0.32 21.06
CA TYR A 159 -5.35 0.23 22.40
C TYR A 159 -4.45 -0.45 23.43
N SER A 160 -4.30 -1.77 23.36
CA SER A 160 -3.40 -2.48 24.25
C SER A 160 -1.93 -2.09 24.04
N GLU A 161 -1.52 -1.88 22.81
CA GLU A 161 -0.18 -1.39 22.50
C GLU A 161 0.05 0.04 23.01
N LYS A 162 -0.91 0.93 22.80
CA LYS A 162 -0.84 2.30 23.33
C LYS A 162 -0.82 2.33 24.86
N PHE A 163 -1.57 1.44 25.49
CA PHE A 163 -1.61 1.35 26.97
C PHE A 163 -0.27 0.87 27.52
N VAL A 164 0.35 -0.11 26.88
CA VAL A 164 1.68 -0.59 27.25
C VAL A 164 2.70 0.53 27.09
N HIS A 165 2.61 1.30 26.01
CA HIS A 165 3.51 2.42 25.74
C HIS A 165 3.35 3.55 26.78
N ILE A 166 2.13 3.87 27.18
CA ILE A 166 1.86 4.89 28.19
C ILE A 166 2.33 4.44 29.58
N LYS A 167 2.21 3.16 29.90
CA LYS A 167 2.66 2.63 31.20
C LYS A 167 4.18 2.62 31.36
N ASN A 168 4.93 2.70 30.27
CA ASN A 168 6.39 2.72 30.29
C ASN A 168 6.99 4.13 30.32
N ILE A 169 6.13 5.13 30.42
CA ILE A 169 6.51 6.52 30.65
C ILE A 169 6.37 6.81 32.12
#